data_8a1b0ef708452ab5c02b1dfb36a8d36e
#
_entry.id   8a1b0ef708452ab5c02b1dfb36a8d36e
#
_cell.length_a   1.000
_cell.length_b   1.000
_cell.length_c   1.000
_cell.angle_alpha   90.00
_cell.angle_beta   90.00
_cell.angle_gamma   90.00
#
_symmetry.space_group_name_H-M   'P 1'
#
loop_
_entity.id
_entity.type
_entity.pdbx_description
1 polymer ?
#
loop_
_entity_poly.entity_id
_entity_poly.type
_entity_poly.pdbx_seq_one_letter_code
_entity_poly.pdbx_strand_id
1 'polypeptide(L)'
;MTVPPGRLHTEVRELCVPFAELPSLMGRSFVGDWFIVDARSLPLFDQAIYTDRNPYPLDARGYPEGLVEGFHLLALLDHLVNPLLRVSDGPCVAWNYGLDRVRFVSPVRAGQKIRVKGTVGAVRPKDSGFLILSRCAVEVEGRERPGMVADWWTYWLAPVPPAAGTAPARSCDIAGHGITAAGDSDE
;
A
#
# COMPACT_ATOMS: atom_id res chain seq x y z
N MET A 1 1.09 3.99 42.60
CA MET A 1 0.21 4.48 41.53
C MET A 1 0.41 3.59 40.33
N THR A 2 -0.51 2.67 40.11
CA THR A 2 -0.42 1.67 39.03
C THR A 2 -1.05 2.30 37.78
N VAL A 3 -0.25 2.47 36.73
CA VAL A 3 -0.69 2.94 35.42
C VAL A 3 -1.68 1.88 34.88
N PRO A 4 -2.90 2.24 34.44
CA PRO A 4 -3.80 1.28 33.86
C PRO A 4 -3.22 0.78 32.53
N PRO A 5 -3.39 -0.52 32.19
CA PRO A 5 -2.89 -1.05 30.93
C PRO A 5 -3.57 -0.34 29.77
N GLY A 6 -2.76 0.28 28.92
CA GLY A 6 -3.23 0.91 27.69
C GLY A 6 -4.02 -0.09 26.86
N ARG A 7 -5.17 0.34 26.32
CA ARG A 7 -5.97 -0.44 25.38
C ARG A 7 -5.04 -0.88 24.24
N LEU A 8 -4.84 -2.18 24.13
CA LEU A 8 -4.28 -2.80 22.94
C LEU A 8 -5.25 -2.49 21.78
N HIS A 9 -4.91 -1.49 20.96
CA HIS A 9 -5.62 -1.29 19.71
C HIS A 9 -5.36 -2.54 18.87
N THR A 10 -6.40 -3.36 18.71
CA THR A 10 -6.36 -4.51 17.81
C THR A 10 -6.10 -3.95 16.42
N GLU A 11 -4.94 -4.24 15.83
CA GLU A 11 -4.63 -3.87 14.45
C GLU A 11 -5.61 -4.61 13.53
N VAL A 12 -6.43 -3.86 12.81
CA VAL A 12 -7.35 -4.43 11.83
C VAL A 12 -6.57 -4.57 10.53
N ARG A 13 -6.56 -5.76 9.93
CA ARG A 13 -5.84 -6.00 8.67
C ARG A 13 -6.47 -5.25 7.51
N GLU A 14 -7.78 -5.27 7.42
CA GLU A 14 -8.56 -4.64 6.34
C GLU A 14 -9.64 -3.72 6.96
N LEU A 15 -9.86 -2.58 6.31
CA LEU A 15 -10.93 -1.63 6.63
C LEU A 15 -11.89 -1.59 5.44
N CYS A 16 -13.10 -2.10 5.62
CA CYS A 16 -14.13 -2.14 4.60
C CYS A 16 -15.43 -1.57 5.16
N VAL A 17 -15.95 -0.51 4.55
CA VAL A 17 -17.20 0.17 4.95
C VAL A 17 -17.95 0.63 3.71
N PRO A 18 -19.25 0.92 3.78
CA PRO A 18 -19.98 1.62 2.73
C PRO A 18 -19.32 2.97 2.41
N PHE A 19 -19.41 3.41 1.15
CA PHE A 19 -18.78 4.66 0.71
C PHE A 19 -19.18 5.87 1.56
N ALA A 20 -20.46 5.99 1.92
CA ALA A 20 -20.96 7.07 2.76
C ALA A 20 -20.37 7.06 4.19
N GLU A 21 -19.89 5.90 4.65
CA GLU A 21 -19.32 5.71 5.99
C GLU A 21 -17.78 5.87 6.03
N LEU A 22 -17.13 6.19 4.92
CA LEU A 22 -15.68 6.44 4.89
C LEU A 22 -15.19 7.39 6.00
N PRO A 23 -15.94 8.44 6.42
CA PRO A 23 -15.56 9.28 7.56
C PRO A 23 -15.37 8.51 8.88
N SER A 24 -16.03 7.37 9.07
CA SER A 24 -15.89 6.53 10.27
C SER A 24 -14.53 5.84 10.37
N LEU A 25 -13.77 5.81 9.29
CA LEU A 25 -12.43 5.23 9.26
C LEU A 25 -11.37 6.13 9.92
N MET A 26 -11.68 7.39 10.18
CA MET A 26 -10.72 8.31 10.79
C MET A 26 -10.16 7.75 12.11
N GLY A 27 -8.84 7.70 12.24
CA GLY A 27 -8.15 7.13 13.39
C GLY A 27 -8.02 5.60 13.40
N ARG A 28 -8.66 4.89 12.45
CA ARG A 28 -8.53 3.44 12.33
C ARG A 28 -7.18 3.06 11.76
N SER A 29 -6.58 2.01 12.32
CA SER A 29 -5.29 1.48 11.85
C SER A 29 -5.50 0.25 10.97
N PHE A 30 -4.57 0.05 10.04
CA PHE A 30 -4.52 -1.11 9.14
C PHE A 30 -3.09 -1.64 9.06
N VAL A 31 -2.96 -2.92 8.74
CA VAL A 31 -1.68 -3.58 8.53
C VAL A 31 -1.80 -4.59 7.39
N GLY A 32 -0.86 -4.55 6.46
CA GLY A 32 -0.81 -5.47 5.34
C GLY A 32 -0.04 -6.76 5.64
N ASP A 33 -0.21 -7.71 4.75
CA ASP A 33 0.60 -8.93 4.76
C ASP A 33 2.03 -8.62 4.29
N TRP A 34 2.95 -9.53 4.62
CA TRP A 34 4.32 -9.44 4.16
C TRP A 34 4.40 -9.68 2.65
N PHE A 35 5.12 -8.78 1.98
CA PHE A 35 5.35 -8.79 0.54
C PHE A 35 6.86 -8.80 0.27
N ILE A 36 7.29 -9.56 -0.73
CA ILE A 36 8.69 -9.63 -1.16
C ILE A 36 8.82 -8.91 -2.49
N VAL A 37 9.68 -7.88 -2.55
CA VAL A 37 10.01 -7.22 -3.80
C VAL A 37 10.88 -8.14 -4.64
N ASP A 38 10.37 -8.55 -5.80
CA ASP A 38 11.12 -9.39 -6.75
C ASP A 38 12.26 -8.60 -7.39
N ALA A 39 13.46 -9.14 -7.35
CA ALA A 39 14.63 -8.52 -7.97
C ALA A 39 14.45 -8.26 -9.48
N ARG A 40 13.64 -9.09 -10.17
CA ARG A 40 13.32 -8.90 -11.59
C ARG A 40 12.51 -7.63 -11.86
N SER A 41 11.83 -7.08 -10.87
CA SER A 41 11.06 -5.83 -11.01
C SER A 41 11.94 -4.59 -11.05
N LEU A 42 13.17 -4.65 -10.53
CA LEU A 42 14.05 -3.48 -10.45
C LEU A 42 14.39 -2.93 -11.84
N PRO A 43 14.97 -3.70 -12.79
CA PRO A 43 15.28 -3.19 -14.11
C PRO A 43 14.03 -2.79 -14.92
N LEU A 44 12.87 -3.41 -14.64
CA LEU A 44 11.61 -3.04 -15.30
C LEU A 44 11.13 -1.66 -14.82
N PHE A 45 11.29 -1.37 -13.52
CA PHE A 45 10.99 -0.04 -12.98
C PHE A 45 11.91 1.01 -13.57
N ASP A 46 13.23 0.75 -13.63
CA ASP A 46 14.21 1.66 -14.22
C ASP A 46 13.88 1.98 -15.68
N GLN A 47 13.49 0.97 -16.46
CA GLN A 47 13.03 1.17 -17.84
C GLN A 47 11.76 2.02 -17.91
N ALA A 48 10.79 1.78 -17.02
CA ALA A 48 9.52 2.50 -17.01
C ALA A 48 9.68 3.99 -16.71
N ILE A 49 10.69 4.36 -15.92
CA ILE A 49 11.00 5.76 -15.56
C ILE A 49 12.22 6.31 -16.30
N TYR A 50 12.77 5.56 -17.27
CA TYR A 50 13.90 5.95 -18.12
C TYR A 50 15.23 6.18 -17.38
N THR A 51 15.42 5.66 -16.17
CA THR A 51 16.69 5.75 -15.43
C THR A 51 17.74 4.77 -15.93
N ASP A 52 17.33 3.72 -16.64
CA ASP A 52 18.21 2.80 -17.37
C ASP A 52 19.09 3.50 -18.43
N ARG A 53 18.66 4.67 -18.90
CA ARG A 53 19.39 5.50 -19.87
C ARG A 53 20.40 6.46 -19.23
N ASN A 54 20.53 6.42 -17.90
CA ASN A 54 21.47 7.27 -17.19
C ASN A 54 22.92 6.83 -17.52
N PRO A 55 23.80 7.72 -18.00
CA PRO A 55 25.19 7.38 -18.32
C PRO A 55 26.05 7.02 -17.10
N TYR A 56 25.52 7.25 -15.89
CA TYR A 56 26.19 6.91 -14.63
C TYR A 56 25.49 5.72 -13.98
N PRO A 57 26.00 4.48 -14.14
CA PRO A 57 25.41 3.31 -13.52
C PRO A 57 25.33 3.43 -11.99
N LEU A 58 24.28 2.87 -11.40
CA LEU A 58 24.01 2.98 -9.96
C LEU A 58 25.12 2.37 -9.10
N ASP A 59 25.73 1.27 -9.56
CA ASP A 59 26.85 0.60 -8.91
C ASP A 59 28.08 1.51 -8.78
N ALA A 60 28.37 2.36 -9.77
CA ALA A 60 29.44 3.34 -9.71
C ALA A 60 29.24 4.43 -8.65
N ARG A 61 28.03 4.55 -8.09
CA ARG A 61 27.67 5.54 -7.08
C ARG A 61 27.68 5.01 -5.66
N GLY A 62 28.08 3.75 -5.44
CA GLY A 62 28.08 3.11 -4.13
C GLY A 62 26.68 2.76 -3.60
N TYR A 63 25.67 2.65 -4.46
CA TYR A 63 24.37 2.12 -4.05
C TYR A 63 24.49 0.64 -3.68
N PRO A 64 23.78 0.20 -2.63
CA PRO A 64 23.76 -1.22 -2.26
C PRO A 64 23.19 -2.07 -3.40
N GLU A 65 23.81 -3.22 -3.67
CA GLU A 65 23.27 -4.19 -4.61
C GLU A 65 21.83 -4.56 -4.26
N GLY A 66 20.97 -4.67 -5.28
CA GLY A 66 19.56 -4.99 -5.14
C GLY A 66 18.72 -3.92 -4.43
N LEU A 67 19.22 -2.68 -4.35
CA LEU A 67 18.47 -1.57 -3.76
C LEU A 67 17.13 -1.37 -4.48
N VAL A 68 16.05 -1.35 -3.70
CA VAL A 68 14.75 -0.85 -4.15
C VAL A 68 14.80 0.67 -4.06
N GLU A 69 14.80 1.35 -5.22
CA GLU A 69 14.86 2.81 -5.25
C GLU A 69 13.68 3.45 -4.50
N GLY A 70 13.92 4.65 -3.97
CA GLY A 70 12.91 5.34 -3.17
C GLY A 70 11.58 5.52 -3.92
N PHE A 71 11.60 5.93 -5.19
CA PHE A 71 10.39 6.10 -5.98
C PHE A 71 9.72 4.76 -6.33
N HIS A 72 10.48 3.68 -6.50
CA HIS A 72 9.91 2.34 -6.63
C HIS A 72 9.17 1.93 -5.36
N LEU A 73 9.81 2.12 -4.19
CA LEU A 73 9.19 1.83 -2.89
C LEU A 73 7.94 2.69 -2.66
N LEU A 74 7.95 3.95 -3.11
CA LEU A 74 6.79 4.84 -3.03
C LEU A 74 5.64 4.38 -3.93
N ALA A 75 5.94 3.95 -5.16
CA ALA A 75 4.93 3.42 -6.08
C ALA A 75 4.27 2.13 -5.56
N LEU A 76 4.97 1.34 -4.75
CA LEU A 76 4.41 0.15 -4.11
C LEU A 76 3.32 0.46 -3.08
N LEU A 77 3.10 1.73 -2.66
CA LEU A 77 1.98 2.07 -1.77
C LEU A 77 0.63 1.68 -2.35
N ASP A 78 0.41 1.88 -3.66
CA ASP A 78 -0.82 1.45 -4.31
C ASP A 78 -1.07 -0.05 -4.11
N HIS A 79 -0.04 -0.87 -4.34
CA HIS A 79 -0.12 -2.32 -4.17
C HIS A 79 -0.32 -2.73 -2.71
N LEU A 80 0.36 -2.07 -1.78
CA LEU A 80 0.38 -2.46 -0.37
C LEU A 80 -0.86 -1.97 0.39
N VAL A 81 -1.47 -0.84 0.00
CA VAL A 81 -2.57 -0.20 0.76
C VAL A 81 -3.94 -0.48 0.14
N ASN A 82 -4.07 -0.52 -1.19
CA ASN A 82 -5.36 -0.68 -1.84
C ASN A 82 -6.15 -1.93 -1.39
N PRO A 83 -5.53 -3.08 -1.11
CA PRO A 83 -6.26 -4.22 -0.57
C PRO A 83 -6.82 -4.01 0.84
N LEU A 84 -6.28 -3.04 1.59
CA LEU A 84 -6.56 -2.82 3.01
C LEU A 84 -7.62 -1.76 3.26
N LEU A 85 -7.87 -0.87 2.31
CA LEU A 85 -8.89 0.17 2.37
C LEU A 85 -9.87 -0.03 1.23
N ARG A 86 -11.11 -0.38 1.56
CA ARG A 86 -12.11 -0.75 0.55
C ARG A 86 -13.49 -0.20 0.91
N VAL A 87 -14.34 -0.07 -0.10
CA VAL A 87 -15.77 0.15 0.07
C VAL A 87 -16.54 -1.14 -0.18
N SER A 88 -17.63 -1.34 0.55
CA SER A 88 -18.44 -2.56 0.50
C SER A 88 -19.59 -2.49 -0.49
N ASP A 89 -19.96 -1.30 -0.95
CA ASP A 89 -21.17 -1.02 -1.73
C ASP A 89 -20.93 -0.86 -3.24
N GLY A 90 -19.75 -1.30 -3.73
CA GLY A 90 -19.46 -1.38 -5.15
C GLY A 90 -18.02 -0.96 -5.51
N PRO A 91 -17.67 -1.02 -6.81
CA PRO A 91 -16.35 -0.60 -7.25
C PRO A 91 -16.17 0.90 -7.04
N CYS A 92 -15.12 1.29 -6.34
CA CYS A 92 -14.74 2.68 -6.09
C CYS A 92 -13.44 2.98 -6.83
N VAL A 93 -13.34 4.19 -7.36
CA VAL A 93 -12.09 4.68 -7.96
C VAL A 93 -11.36 5.53 -6.92
N ALA A 94 -10.12 5.15 -6.61
CA ALA A 94 -9.24 5.93 -5.77
C ALA A 94 -8.07 6.47 -6.60
N TRP A 95 -7.95 7.78 -6.69
CA TRP A 95 -6.89 8.45 -7.44
C TRP A 95 -5.79 8.91 -6.49
N ASN A 96 -4.55 8.77 -6.90
CA ASN A 96 -3.42 9.39 -6.23
C ASN A 96 -3.60 10.92 -6.29
N TYR A 97 -3.77 11.56 -5.13
CA TYR A 97 -4.02 12.99 -5.05
C TYR A 97 -2.77 13.78 -4.67
N GLY A 98 -1.99 13.25 -3.74
CA GLY A 98 -0.78 13.92 -3.29
C GLY A 98 -0.05 13.18 -2.18
N LEU A 99 1.11 13.69 -1.84
CA LEU A 99 1.99 13.13 -0.84
C LEU A 99 2.56 14.23 0.03
N ASP A 100 2.55 14.00 1.35
CA ASP A 100 3.21 14.83 2.33
C ASP A 100 4.20 13.99 3.13
N ARG A 101 5.22 14.64 3.69
CA ARG A 101 6.15 14.05 4.66
C ARG A 101 6.76 12.70 4.22
N VAL A 102 7.08 12.54 2.93
CA VAL A 102 7.77 11.36 2.43
C VAL A 102 9.21 11.36 2.94
N ARG A 103 9.64 10.24 3.53
CA ARG A 103 11.03 10.00 3.96
C ARG A 103 11.42 8.56 3.68
N PHE A 104 12.51 8.36 2.96
CA PHE A 104 13.19 7.08 2.82
C PHE A 104 14.14 6.92 4.01
N VAL A 105 13.73 6.13 5.00
CA VAL A 105 14.34 6.09 6.33
C VAL A 105 15.50 5.12 6.38
N SER A 106 15.37 3.98 5.71
CA SER A 106 16.44 2.98 5.61
C SER A 106 16.39 2.26 4.25
N PRO A 107 17.55 1.84 3.70
CA PRO A 107 17.58 1.12 2.42
C PRO A 107 16.75 -0.16 2.49
N VAL A 108 15.94 -0.41 1.47
CA VAL A 108 15.23 -1.67 1.26
C VAL A 108 15.87 -2.38 0.07
N ARG A 109 16.07 -3.69 0.16
CA ARG A 109 16.63 -4.52 -0.92
C ARG A 109 15.61 -5.51 -1.43
N ALA A 110 15.67 -5.83 -2.70
CA ALA A 110 14.91 -6.94 -3.26
C ALA A 110 15.20 -8.24 -2.48
N GLY A 111 14.18 -9.08 -2.36
CA GLY A 111 14.22 -10.28 -1.54
C GLY A 111 13.91 -10.05 -0.06
N GLN A 112 13.92 -8.82 0.44
CA GLN A 112 13.46 -8.53 1.80
C GLN A 112 11.94 -8.50 1.86
N LYS A 113 11.37 -8.97 2.97
CA LYS A 113 9.96 -8.84 3.23
C LYS A 113 9.64 -7.46 3.76
N ILE A 114 8.67 -6.82 3.15
CA ILE A 114 8.12 -5.52 3.55
C ILE A 114 6.62 -5.64 3.76
N ARG A 115 6.05 -4.77 4.57
CA ARG A 115 4.59 -4.59 4.67
C ARG A 115 4.28 -3.13 4.97
N VAL A 116 3.07 -2.72 4.65
CA VAL A 116 2.57 -1.43 5.10
C VAL A 116 1.87 -1.58 6.45
N LYS A 117 2.14 -0.63 7.34
CA LYS A 117 1.35 -0.34 8.52
C LYS A 117 0.92 1.11 8.45
N GLY A 118 -0.35 1.38 8.73
CA GLY A 118 -0.84 2.74 8.60
C GLY A 118 -2.04 3.05 9.48
N THR A 119 -2.41 4.34 9.44
CA THR A 119 -3.59 4.87 10.12
C THR A 119 -4.27 5.86 9.19
N VAL A 120 -5.59 5.80 9.13
CA VAL A 120 -6.39 6.82 8.44
C VAL A 120 -6.32 8.12 9.24
N GLY A 121 -5.53 9.06 8.77
CA GLY A 121 -5.23 10.32 9.47
C GLY A 121 -6.31 11.38 9.31
N ALA A 122 -7.00 11.37 8.17
CA ALA A 122 -8.14 12.27 7.89
C ALA A 122 -9.02 11.70 6.79
N VAL A 123 -10.30 12.02 6.85
CA VAL A 123 -11.25 11.85 5.74
C VAL A 123 -12.00 13.17 5.58
N ARG A 124 -11.94 13.79 4.41
CA ARG A 124 -12.52 15.10 4.12
C ARG A 124 -13.42 15.02 2.91
N PRO A 125 -14.66 15.51 2.98
CA PRO A 125 -15.49 15.66 1.79
C PRO A 125 -14.79 16.53 0.73
N LYS A 126 -14.86 16.12 -0.52
CA LYS A 126 -14.39 16.89 -1.67
C LYS A 126 -15.27 16.57 -2.87
N ASP A 127 -15.92 17.60 -3.42
CA ASP A 127 -16.85 17.45 -4.56
C ASP A 127 -17.84 16.29 -4.34
N SER A 128 -17.85 15.30 -5.22
CA SER A 128 -18.70 14.10 -5.11
C SER A 128 -18.03 12.93 -4.37
N GLY A 129 -16.94 13.17 -3.67
CA GLY A 129 -16.15 12.11 -3.05
C GLY A 129 -15.49 12.51 -1.74
N PHE A 130 -14.41 11.80 -1.41
CA PHE A 130 -13.65 12.03 -0.19
C PHE A 130 -12.14 12.05 -0.48
N LEU A 131 -11.44 13.01 0.14
CA LEU A 131 -9.99 12.95 0.30
C LEU A 131 -9.66 12.14 1.54
N ILE A 132 -8.87 11.09 1.39
CA ILE A 132 -8.43 10.23 2.48
C ILE A 132 -6.93 10.38 2.66
N LEU A 133 -6.51 10.72 3.88
CA LEU A 133 -5.11 10.71 4.29
C LEU A 133 -4.78 9.37 4.94
N SER A 134 -3.90 8.61 4.33
CA SER A 134 -3.28 7.42 4.92
C SER A 134 -1.86 7.77 5.39
N ARG A 135 -1.62 7.70 6.70
CA ARG A 135 -0.27 7.82 7.27
C ARG A 135 0.37 6.45 7.27
N CYS A 136 1.32 6.24 6.38
CA CYS A 136 1.91 4.95 6.10
C CYS A 136 3.35 4.84 6.59
N ALA A 137 3.71 3.66 7.09
CA ALA A 137 5.07 3.23 7.28
C ALA A 137 5.27 1.89 6.56
N VAL A 138 6.29 1.79 5.73
CA VAL A 138 6.69 0.53 5.10
C VAL A 138 7.71 -0.12 6.01
N GLU A 139 7.26 -1.13 6.76
CA GLU A 139 8.11 -1.92 7.66
C GLU A 139 8.96 -2.92 6.86
N VAL A 140 10.14 -3.24 7.38
CA VAL A 140 11.03 -4.29 6.85
C VAL A 140 11.18 -5.36 7.92
N GLU A 141 10.99 -6.64 7.57
CA GLU A 141 11.05 -7.75 8.53
C GLU A 141 12.39 -7.75 9.29
N GLY A 142 12.29 -7.89 10.62
CA GLY A 142 13.46 -7.91 11.50
C GLY A 142 14.14 -6.56 11.74
N ARG A 143 13.54 -5.43 11.32
CA ARG A 143 14.10 -4.09 11.55
C ARG A 143 13.15 -3.22 12.38
N GLU A 144 13.71 -2.45 13.29
CA GLU A 144 12.95 -1.44 14.04
C GLU A 144 12.60 -0.20 13.18
N ARG A 145 13.54 0.20 12.31
CA ARG A 145 13.35 1.37 11.44
C ARG A 145 12.67 0.96 10.15
N PRO A 146 11.60 1.66 9.74
CA PRO A 146 10.93 1.39 8.48
C PRO A 146 11.83 1.71 7.28
N GLY A 147 11.54 1.16 6.11
CA GLY A 147 12.13 1.56 4.85
C GLY A 147 11.69 2.95 4.43
N MET A 148 10.40 3.25 4.62
CA MET A 148 9.79 4.52 4.21
C MET A 148 8.65 4.89 5.14
N VAL A 149 8.42 6.20 5.30
CA VAL A 149 7.18 6.78 5.83
C VAL A 149 6.63 7.77 4.82
N ALA A 150 5.31 7.87 4.74
CA ALA A 150 4.62 8.82 3.88
C ALA A 150 3.23 9.16 4.42
N ASP A 151 2.84 10.39 4.26
CA ASP A 151 1.46 10.83 4.35
C ASP A 151 0.90 10.84 2.92
N TRP A 152 0.04 9.88 2.61
CA TRP A 152 -0.48 9.67 1.27
C TRP A 152 -1.95 10.06 1.19
N TRP A 153 -2.26 11.03 0.31
CA TRP A 153 -3.59 11.48 0.01
C TRP A 153 -4.13 10.77 -1.23
N THR A 154 -5.30 10.18 -1.10
CA THR A 154 -6.07 9.61 -2.20
C THR A 154 -7.43 10.28 -2.32
N TYR A 155 -7.91 10.47 -3.55
CA TYR A 155 -9.24 10.99 -3.81
C TYR A 155 -10.15 9.86 -4.24
N TRP A 156 -11.15 9.57 -3.43
CA TRP A 156 -12.09 8.48 -3.61
C TRP A 156 -13.39 9.02 -4.18
N LEU A 157 -13.80 8.48 -5.33
CA LEU A 157 -15.08 8.78 -6.00
C LEU A 157 -16.11 7.73 -5.64
N ALA A 158 -17.39 8.17 -5.56
CA ALA A 158 -18.49 7.27 -5.30
C ALA A 158 -18.51 6.10 -6.31
N PRO A 159 -18.91 4.90 -5.85
CA PRO A 159 -19.10 3.77 -6.75
C PRO A 159 -20.01 4.15 -7.91
N VAL A 160 -19.59 3.83 -9.12
CA VAL A 160 -20.45 3.97 -10.29
C VAL A 160 -21.49 2.84 -10.21
N PRO A 161 -22.80 3.14 -10.24
CA PRO A 161 -23.81 2.10 -10.29
C PRO A 161 -23.51 1.13 -11.44
N PRO A 162 -23.58 -0.18 -11.23
CA PRO A 162 -23.39 -1.12 -12.33
C PRO A 162 -24.38 -0.84 -13.44
N ALA A 163 -23.91 -0.83 -14.70
CA ALA A 163 -24.78 -0.75 -15.84
C ALA A 163 -25.87 -1.84 -15.73
N ALA A 164 -27.11 -1.49 -16.02
CA ALA A 164 -28.23 -2.42 -15.91
C ALA A 164 -27.90 -3.73 -16.65
N GLY A 165 -27.79 -4.85 -15.92
CA GLY A 165 -27.45 -6.17 -16.46
C GLY A 165 -26.10 -6.74 -16.02
N THR A 166 -25.26 -6.01 -15.27
CA THR A 166 -24.01 -6.54 -14.74
C THR A 166 -24.23 -7.06 -13.32
N ALA A 167 -23.87 -8.34 -13.08
CA ALA A 167 -23.95 -8.92 -11.73
C ALA A 167 -23.10 -8.12 -10.74
N PRO A 168 -23.55 -7.94 -9.47
CA PRO A 168 -22.80 -7.18 -8.47
C PRO A 168 -21.42 -7.83 -8.25
N ALA A 169 -20.38 -7.00 -8.21
CA ALA A 169 -19.05 -7.43 -7.80
C ALA A 169 -19.16 -8.04 -6.39
N ARG A 170 -18.48 -9.18 -6.18
CA ARG A 170 -18.55 -9.96 -4.95
C ARG A 170 -18.25 -9.08 -3.73
N SER A 171 -19.08 -9.23 -2.70
CA SER A 171 -18.88 -8.62 -1.38
C SER A 171 -17.54 -9.01 -0.76
N CYS A 172 -17.13 -8.34 0.30
CA CYS A 172 -15.82 -8.45 0.99
C CYS A 172 -15.42 -9.86 1.49
N ASP A 173 -16.04 -10.93 1.01
CA ASP A 173 -15.71 -12.32 1.34
C ASP A 173 -14.61 -12.85 0.39
N ILE A 174 -13.37 -12.44 0.59
CA ILE A 174 -12.22 -13.13 -0.02
C ILE A 174 -11.36 -13.68 1.10
N ALA A 175 -11.74 -14.89 1.56
CA ALA A 175 -10.81 -15.81 2.18
C ALA A 175 -9.66 -16.12 1.18
N GLY A 176 -8.44 -16.06 1.71
CA GLY A 176 -7.17 -16.36 1.11
C GLY A 176 -7.14 -17.08 -0.24
N HIS A 177 -6.63 -16.42 -1.26
CA HIS A 177 -6.04 -17.12 -2.39
C HIS A 177 -4.54 -17.25 -2.13
N GLY A 178 -4.16 -18.41 -1.58
CA GLY A 178 -2.80 -18.88 -1.62
C GLY A 178 -2.40 -19.06 -3.09
N ILE A 179 -1.37 -18.37 -3.53
CA ILE A 179 -0.70 -18.62 -4.79
C ILE A 179 0.09 -19.92 -4.56
N THR A 180 -0.47 -21.04 -5.00
CA THR A 180 0.29 -22.29 -5.16
C THR A 180 1.25 -22.08 -6.34
N ALA A 181 2.54 -22.10 -6.05
CA ALA A 181 3.57 -22.23 -7.07
C ALA A 181 3.30 -23.52 -7.87
N ALA A 182 3.06 -23.38 -9.17
CA ALA A 182 3.03 -24.51 -10.08
C ALA A 182 4.46 -25.07 -10.14
N GLY A 183 4.60 -26.31 -9.69
CA GLY A 183 5.83 -27.09 -9.84
C GLY A 183 6.08 -27.35 -11.31
N ASP A 184 7.28 -27.04 -11.76
CA ASP A 184 7.88 -27.57 -12.96
C ASP A 184 8.05 -29.09 -12.76
N SER A 185 7.38 -29.86 -13.58
CA SER A 185 7.70 -31.30 -13.80
C SER A 185 8.22 -31.40 -15.21
N ASP A 186 9.54 -31.70 -15.29
CA ASP A 186 10.25 -32.24 -16.44
C ASP A 186 9.51 -33.40 -17.07
N GLU A 187 9.36 -33.36 -18.39
CA GLU A 187 9.68 -34.48 -19.35
C GLU A 187 9.98 -33.90 -20.73
#